data_6017ff65318625bde3c2d7c3ed8d73c0
#
_entry.id   6017ff65318625bde3c2d7c3ed8d73c0
#
_cell.length_a   1.000
_cell.length_b   1.000
_cell.length_c   1.000
_cell.angle_alpha   90.00
_cell.angle_beta   90.00
_cell.angle_gamma   90.00
#
_symmetry.space_group_name_H-M   'P 1'
#
loop_
_entity.id
_entity.type
_entity.pdbx_description
1 polymer ?
#
loop_
_entity_poly.entity_id
_entity_poly.type
_entity_poly.pdbx_seq_one_letter_code
_entity_poly.pdbx_strand_id
1 'polypeptide(L)'
;MNTFFCRAFQCCFAVGAHFLPWRRPKVYAGPGSLLRAADILRENGLRRPFVVASRRQCADEHFRALQETLDEQDILLSIFSAVETDPSVETVERIASQYRLDRCDCFLVIGGGSPMDAAKAAAARLARPEKTVPQLGGLLKVRRRVPPLIAVPTTAGTGSETTIAAVVTDGHHKYAISDLCLIPRYAILDPTLSTGLPPRITAETGMDALTHAVEAYLSRFYNTGMTRALAESAVVAIFAHLERAYRDGASLDDRAAMLQASFDAGAAFTRASVGNMHAIAHTLGGLYGVPHGLANAVLLPLVLEDYGAAAYPRLAHLAGLLGLKGDTEETRAKAFIAEIRAMNARMNVPDRLDCIRDEDIPLMARWAAQEANPVYPVPVIYDEARFARVIERARRGV
;
A
#
# COMPACT_ATOMS: atom_id res chain seq x y z
N MET A 1 21.79 11.74 -11.37
CA MET A 1 21.75 10.65 -12.39
C MET A 1 21.17 11.22 -13.69
N ASN A 2 21.65 10.78 -14.88
CA ASN A 2 21.17 11.31 -16.16
C ASN A 2 19.74 10.84 -16.45
N THR A 3 18.84 11.78 -16.79
CA THR A 3 17.42 11.51 -17.13
C THR A 3 17.28 10.50 -18.28
N PHE A 4 18.15 10.56 -19.30
CA PHE A 4 18.14 9.61 -20.40
C PHE A 4 18.38 8.17 -19.91
N PHE A 5 19.38 7.97 -19.05
CA PHE A 5 19.65 6.65 -18.47
C PHE A 5 18.43 6.10 -17.69
N CYS A 6 17.81 6.94 -16.85
CA CYS A 6 16.61 6.51 -16.12
C CYS A 6 15.48 6.09 -17.08
N ARG A 7 15.24 6.83 -18.13
CA ARG A 7 14.20 6.51 -19.12
C ARG A 7 14.50 5.24 -19.90
N ALA A 8 15.74 5.05 -20.33
CA ALA A 8 16.18 3.81 -20.97
C ALA A 8 16.00 2.60 -20.06
N PHE A 9 16.43 2.71 -18.79
CA PHE A 9 16.23 1.66 -17.80
C PHE A 9 14.75 1.33 -17.62
N GLN A 10 13.88 2.33 -17.41
CA GLN A 10 12.44 2.16 -17.23
C GLN A 10 11.79 1.49 -18.44
N CYS A 11 12.20 1.85 -19.66
CA CYS A 11 11.70 1.23 -20.88
C CYS A 11 12.10 -0.25 -20.98
N CYS A 12 13.37 -0.59 -20.72
CA CYS A 12 13.86 -1.96 -20.71
C CYS A 12 13.15 -2.80 -19.62
N PHE A 13 13.00 -2.22 -18.41
CA PHE A 13 12.30 -2.87 -17.31
C PHE A 13 10.83 -3.14 -17.66
N ALA A 14 10.13 -2.20 -18.29
CA ALA A 14 8.74 -2.35 -18.73
C ALA A 14 8.58 -3.55 -19.69
N VAL A 15 9.51 -3.70 -20.65
CA VAL A 15 9.52 -4.85 -21.57
C VAL A 15 9.69 -6.15 -20.79
N GLY A 16 10.66 -6.23 -19.88
CA GLY A 16 10.87 -7.41 -19.04
C GLY A 16 9.67 -7.72 -18.16
N ALA A 17 9.08 -6.71 -17.53
CA ALA A 17 7.91 -6.83 -16.69
C ALA A 17 6.65 -7.32 -17.43
N HIS A 18 6.57 -7.09 -18.75
CA HIS A 18 5.47 -7.60 -19.58
C HIS A 18 5.37 -9.11 -19.59
N PHE A 19 6.49 -9.81 -19.52
CA PHE A 19 6.56 -11.28 -19.56
C PHE A 19 6.42 -11.94 -18.17
N LEU A 20 6.32 -11.15 -17.09
CA LEU A 20 6.15 -11.70 -15.76
C LEU A 20 4.70 -12.21 -15.55
N PRO A 21 4.50 -13.32 -14.80
CA PRO A 21 3.19 -13.92 -14.56
C PRO A 21 2.42 -13.13 -13.48
N TRP A 22 2.02 -11.90 -13.80
CA TRP A 22 1.21 -11.07 -12.91
C TRP A 22 -0.13 -11.74 -12.61
N ARG A 23 -0.52 -11.72 -11.36
CA ARG A 23 -1.82 -12.23 -10.90
C ARG A 23 -2.47 -11.25 -9.95
N ARG A 24 -3.76 -11.41 -9.74
CA ARG A 24 -4.52 -10.74 -8.68
C ARG A 24 -5.10 -11.80 -7.74
N PRO A 25 -5.29 -11.49 -6.45
CA PRO A 25 -6.00 -12.36 -5.54
C PRO A 25 -7.43 -12.65 -6.03
N LYS A 26 -7.95 -13.83 -5.69
CA LYS A 26 -9.39 -14.08 -5.76
C LYS A 26 -10.06 -13.33 -4.61
N VAL A 27 -11.04 -12.48 -4.93
CA VAL A 27 -11.69 -11.60 -3.95
C VAL A 27 -12.98 -12.22 -3.44
N TYR A 28 -13.20 -12.10 -2.14
CA TYR A 28 -14.46 -12.32 -1.46
C TYR A 28 -14.80 -11.01 -0.72
N ALA A 29 -15.93 -10.38 -1.01
CA ALA A 29 -16.27 -9.07 -0.48
C ALA A 29 -17.68 -9.03 0.10
N GLY A 30 -17.87 -8.15 1.08
CA GLY A 30 -19.14 -7.86 1.72
C GLY A 30 -19.13 -8.12 3.23
N PRO A 31 -20.16 -7.62 3.93
CA PRO A 31 -20.27 -7.79 5.38
C PRO A 31 -20.31 -9.27 5.77
N GLY A 32 -19.50 -9.66 6.76
CA GLY A 32 -19.37 -11.04 7.25
C GLY A 32 -18.54 -11.95 6.35
N SER A 33 -17.92 -11.41 5.29
CA SER A 33 -17.11 -12.22 4.37
C SER A 33 -15.85 -12.82 5.04
N LEU A 34 -15.46 -12.36 6.23
CA LEU A 34 -14.39 -12.99 7.02
C LEU A 34 -14.58 -14.49 7.18
N LEU A 35 -15.83 -14.94 7.38
CA LEU A 35 -16.17 -16.37 7.56
C LEU A 35 -15.88 -17.20 6.30
N ARG A 36 -15.76 -16.59 5.11
CA ARG A 36 -15.32 -17.26 3.89
C ARG A 36 -13.90 -17.83 3.99
N ALA A 37 -13.12 -17.39 4.98
CA ALA A 37 -11.82 -17.99 5.26
C ALA A 37 -11.92 -19.49 5.53
N ALA A 38 -12.96 -19.93 6.27
CA ALA A 38 -13.21 -21.35 6.55
C ALA A 38 -13.47 -22.16 5.26
N ASP A 39 -14.30 -21.62 4.35
CA ASP A 39 -14.54 -22.25 3.05
C ASP A 39 -13.27 -22.33 2.21
N ILE A 40 -12.49 -21.23 2.15
CA ILE A 40 -11.21 -21.19 1.41
C ILE A 40 -10.25 -22.24 1.94
N LEU A 41 -10.13 -22.38 3.25
CA LEU A 41 -9.27 -23.38 3.88
C LEU A 41 -9.71 -24.78 3.51
N ARG A 42 -11.00 -25.09 3.68
CA ARG A 42 -11.59 -26.39 3.35
C ARG A 42 -11.41 -26.77 1.87
N GLU A 43 -11.75 -25.85 0.96
CA GLU A 43 -11.66 -26.06 -0.50
C GLU A 43 -10.23 -26.32 -0.98
N ASN A 44 -9.23 -25.80 -0.27
CA ASN A 44 -7.82 -25.97 -0.59
C ASN A 44 -7.13 -27.07 0.25
N GLY A 45 -7.86 -27.79 1.09
CA GLY A 45 -7.32 -28.84 1.95
C GLY A 45 -6.35 -28.32 3.03
N LEU A 46 -6.47 -27.06 3.43
CA LEU A 46 -5.64 -26.40 4.43
C LEU A 46 -6.28 -26.59 5.82
N ARG A 47 -5.48 -27.04 6.77
CA ARG A 47 -5.97 -27.46 8.10
C ARG A 47 -5.28 -26.76 9.28
N ARG A 48 -4.18 -26.07 9.03
CA ARG A 48 -3.36 -25.45 10.05
C ARG A 48 -2.96 -24.01 9.67
N PRO A 49 -3.94 -23.10 9.56
CA PRO A 49 -3.63 -21.70 9.24
C PRO A 49 -2.85 -21.05 10.37
N PHE A 50 -1.81 -20.30 10.01
CA PHE A 50 -1.08 -19.41 10.87
C PHE A 50 -1.69 -18.01 10.78
N VAL A 51 -2.35 -17.58 11.83
CA VAL A 51 -2.98 -16.27 11.89
C VAL A 51 -1.96 -15.22 12.29
N VAL A 52 -1.84 -14.17 11.49
CA VAL A 52 -1.08 -12.96 11.83
C VAL A 52 -2.08 -11.81 11.98
N ALA A 53 -2.24 -11.30 13.22
CA ALA A 53 -3.21 -10.27 13.53
C ALA A 53 -2.69 -9.39 14.69
N SER A 54 -3.31 -8.23 14.94
CA SER A 54 -3.02 -7.47 16.15
C SER A 54 -3.79 -8.06 17.36
N ARG A 55 -3.33 -7.74 18.57
CA ARG A 55 -4.05 -8.14 19.80
C ARG A 55 -5.50 -7.66 19.81
N ARG A 56 -5.75 -6.44 19.28
CA ARG A 56 -7.10 -5.87 19.17
C ARG A 56 -7.98 -6.72 18.26
N GLN A 57 -7.47 -7.13 17.11
CA GLN A 57 -8.21 -7.97 16.16
C GLN A 57 -8.47 -9.37 16.71
N CYS A 58 -7.53 -9.96 17.45
CA CYS A 58 -7.76 -11.25 18.12
C CYS A 58 -8.83 -11.19 19.23
N ALA A 59 -9.10 -10.00 19.80
CA ALA A 59 -10.13 -9.80 20.80
C ALA A 59 -11.50 -9.40 20.21
N ASP A 60 -11.56 -9.19 18.90
CA ASP A 60 -12.76 -8.77 18.17
C ASP A 60 -13.79 -9.89 18.06
N GLU A 61 -15.09 -9.54 18.09
CA GLU A 61 -16.18 -10.51 17.99
C GLU A 61 -16.20 -11.27 16.66
N HIS A 62 -15.86 -10.60 15.55
CA HIS A 62 -15.80 -11.22 14.22
C HIS A 62 -14.69 -12.28 14.17
N PHE A 63 -13.55 -12.03 14.82
CA PHE A 63 -12.48 -13.01 14.89
C PHE A 63 -12.88 -14.21 15.76
N ARG A 64 -13.62 -13.97 16.84
CA ARG A 64 -14.16 -15.06 17.69
C ARG A 64 -15.13 -15.93 16.93
N ALA A 65 -16.07 -15.33 16.17
CA ALA A 65 -16.99 -16.07 15.30
C ALA A 65 -16.24 -16.90 14.24
N LEU A 66 -15.13 -16.37 13.68
CA LEU A 66 -14.28 -17.14 12.78
C LEU A 66 -13.63 -18.33 13.50
N GLN A 67 -13.11 -18.14 14.73
CA GLN A 67 -12.52 -19.24 15.52
C GLN A 67 -13.54 -20.35 15.75
N GLU A 68 -14.75 -20.02 16.20
CA GLU A 68 -15.85 -20.98 16.39
C GLU A 68 -16.14 -21.75 15.09
N THR A 69 -16.25 -21.05 13.96
CA THR A 69 -16.49 -21.69 12.65
C THR A 69 -15.35 -22.63 12.23
N LEU A 70 -14.11 -22.31 12.57
CA LEU A 70 -12.95 -23.14 12.23
C LEU A 70 -12.84 -24.35 13.16
N ASP A 71 -13.15 -24.19 14.44
CA ASP A 71 -13.19 -25.27 15.43
C ASP A 71 -14.26 -26.33 15.04
N GLU A 72 -15.44 -25.90 14.56
CA GLU A 72 -16.48 -26.80 14.03
C GLU A 72 -16.03 -27.63 12.81
N GLN A 73 -14.98 -27.19 12.12
CA GLN A 73 -14.40 -27.85 10.92
C GLN A 73 -13.11 -28.62 11.23
N ASP A 74 -12.72 -28.77 12.49
CA ASP A 74 -11.45 -29.39 12.91
C ASP A 74 -10.21 -28.68 12.31
N ILE A 75 -10.26 -27.35 12.15
CA ILE A 75 -9.15 -26.54 11.66
C ILE A 75 -8.42 -25.90 12.85
N LEU A 76 -7.16 -26.27 13.04
CA LEU A 76 -6.34 -25.86 14.19
C LEU A 76 -5.62 -24.56 13.91
N LEU A 77 -5.94 -23.50 14.66
CA LEU A 77 -5.29 -22.19 14.55
C LEU A 77 -4.00 -22.11 15.36
N SER A 78 -2.97 -21.50 14.74
CA SER A 78 -1.85 -20.90 15.48
C SER A 78 -1.91 -19.38 15.29
N ILE A 79 -1.71 -18.62 16.38
CA ILE A 79 -1.89 -17.16 16.35
C ILE A 79 -0.61 -16.46 16.76
N PHE A 80 -0.22 -15.45 15.96
CA PHE A 80 0.82 -14.48 16.29
C PHE A 80 0.21 -13.08 16.32
N SER A 81 0.18 -12.46 17.50
CA SER A 81 -0.51 -11.17 17.72
C SER A 81 0.42 -10.04 18.17
N ALA A 82 1.73 -10.22 18.07
CA ALA A 82 2.74 -9.29 18.55
C ALA A 82 3.50 -8.60 17.38
N VAL A 83 2.78 -8.27 16.28
CA VAL A 83 3.36 -7.50 15.20
C VAL A 83 3.35 -6.02 15.58
N GLU A 84 4.51 -5.41 15.56
CA GLU A 84 4.72 -3.96 15.71
C GLU A 84 4.45 -3.22 14.39
N THR A 85 4.24 -1.91 14.50
CA THR A 85 4.29 -1.04 13.32
C THR A 85 5.68 -1.12 12.70
N ASP A 86 5.77 -1.25 11.36
CA ASP A 86 7.03 -1.46 10.64
C ASP A 86 7.78 -2.71 11.14
N PRO A 87 7.34 -3.90 10.75
CA PRO A 87 7.82 -5.16 11.33
C PRO A 87 9.33 -5.35 11.19
N SER A 88 9.97 -5.74 12.30
CA SER A 88 11.41 -5.99 12.35
C SER A 88 11.81 -7.34 11.75
N VAL A 89 13.10 -7.48 11.43
CA VAL A 89 13.69 -8.77 11.04
C VAL A 89 13.43 -9.83 12.11
N GLU A 90 13.55 -9.47 13.38
CA GLU A 90 13.31 -10.36 14.52
C GLU A 90 11.88 -10.87 14.57
N THR A 91 10.90 -9.99 14.32
CA THR A 91 9.48 -10.39 14.26
C THR A 91 9.23 -11.34 13.10
N VAL A 92 9.81 -11.09 11.93
CA VAL A 92 9.72 -12.00 10.77
C VAL A 92 10.31 -13.38 11.09
N GLU A 93 11.47 -13.46 11.73
CA GLU A 93 12.09 -14.74 12.13
C GLU A 93 11.27 -15.47 13.21
N ARG A 94 10.67 -14.76 14.17
CA ARG A 94 9.76 -15.35 15.18
C ARG A 94 8.53 -15.97 14.52
N ILE A 95 7.88 -15.25 13.59
CA ILE A 95 6.74 -15.76 12.81
C ILE A 95 7.16 -17.01 12.04
N ALA A 96 8.28 -16.97 11.30
CA ALA A 96 8.75 -18.10 10.51
C ALA A 96 9.11 -19.32 11.39
N SER A 97 9.66 -19.11 12.58
CA SER A 97 10.00 -20.15 13.54
C SER A 97 8.76 -20.80 14.13
N GLN A 98 7.80 -20.01 14.59
CA GLN A 98 6.55 -20.51 15.17
C GLN A 98 5.72 -21.25 14.10
N TYR A 99 5.63 -20.72 12.86
CA TYR A 99 4.97 -21.38 11.74
C TYR A 99 5.48 -22.82 11.54
N ARG A 100 6.81 -23.03 11.60
CA ARG A 100 7.41 -24.39 11.47
C ARG A 100 7.11 -25.27 12.66
N LEU A 101 7.25 -24.74 13.88
CA LEU A 101 6.99 -25.49 15.13
C LEU A 101 5.55 -26.00 15.17
N ASP A 102 4.60 -25.16 14.80
CA ASP A 102 3.18 -25.46 14.80
C ASP A 102 2.74 -26.25 13.55
N ARG A 103 3.66 -26.51 12.64
CA ARG A 103 3.44 -27.24 11.36
C ARG A 103 2.29 -26.65 10.56
N CYS A 104 2.24 -25.31 10.49
CA CYS A 104 1.21 -24.62 9.72
C CYS A 104 1.37 -24.83 8.20
N ASP A 105 0.27 -24.69 7.45
CA ASP A 105 0.22 -24.95 6.01
C ASP A 105 -0.14 -23.72 5.17
N CYS A 106 -0.62 -22.65 5.79
CA CYS A 106 -0.92 -21.37 5.13
C CYS A 106 -0.87 -20.21 6.14
N PHE A 107 -0.94 -18.99 5.61
CA PHE A 107 -1.13 -17.77 6.40
C PHE A 107 -2.55 -17.24 6.22
N LEU A 108 -3.20 -16.87 7.32
CA LEU A 108 -4.40 -16.05 7.37
C LEU A 108 -4.02 -14.73 8.06
N VAL A 109 -4.01 -13.64 7.30
CA VAL A 109 -3.51 -12.36 7.79
C VAL A 109 -4.67 -11.39 7.95
N ILE A 110 -4.92 -10.94 9.18
CA ILE A 110 -6.01 -10.01 9.51
C ILE A 110 -5.40 -8.71 10.04
N GLY A 111 -5.43 -7.63 9.23
CA GLY A 111 -4.82 -6.37 9.64
C GLY A 111 -4.56 -5.40 8.51
N GLY A 112 -3.85 -4.31 8.84
CA GLY A 112 -3.34 -3.35 7.87
C GLY A 112 -2.00 -3.79 7.26
N GLY A 113 -1.19 -2.82 6.82
CA GLY A 113 0.10 -3.06 6.16
C GLY A 113 1.08 -3.89 6.98
N SER A 114 1.30 -3.54 8.25
CA SER A 114 2.34 -4.20 9.08
C SER A 114 2.13 -5.70 9.29
N PRO A 115 0.93 -6.21 9.67
CA PRO A 115 0.68 -7.65 9.70
C PRO A 115 0.82 -8.32 8.33
N MET A 116 0.39 -7.64 7.24
CA MET A 116 0.54 -8.15 5.88
C MET A 116 2.01 -8.31 5.49
N ASP A 117 2.82 -7.30 5.75
CA ASP A 117 4.24 -7.28 5.42
C ASP A 117 5.02 -8.30 6.24
N ALA A 118 4.74 -8.40 7.56
CA ALA A 118 5.34 -9.41 8.41
C ALA A 118 5.06 -10.83 7.92
N ALA A 119 3.81 -11.13 7.57
CA ALA A 119 3.41 -12.45 7.06
C ALA A 119 4.03 -12.77 5.70
N LYS A 120 4.05 -11.81 4.76
CA LYS A 120 4.69 -11.97 3.46
C LYS A 120 6.20 -12.18 3.58
N ALA A 121 6.88 -11.39 4.42
CA ALA A 121 8.32 -11.55 4.67
C ALA A 121 8.63 -12.89 5.32
N ALA A 122 7.82 -13.34 6.28
CA ALA A 122 7.94 -14.67 6.87
C ALA A 122 7.69 -15.79 5.85
N ALA A 123 6.72 -15.64 4.98
CA ALA A 123 6.46 -16.59 3.88
C ALA A 123 7.66 -16.66 2.91
N ALA A 124 8.29 -15.51 2.59
CA ALA A 124 9.53 -15.46 1.81
C ALA A 124 10.70 -16.18 2.52
N ARG A 125 10.84 -15.95 3.82
CA ARG A 125 11.86 -16.59 4.66
C ARG A 125 11.67 -18.10 4.77
N LEU A 126 10.43 -18.57 4.86
CA LEU A 126 10.09 -19.99 4.84
C LEU A 126 10.43 -20.64 3.49
N ALA A 127 10.22 -19.94 2.38
CA ALA A 127 10.52 -20.44 1.03
C ALA A 127 12.03 -20.47 0.74
N ARG A 128 12.82 -19.68 1.47
CA ARG A 128 14.29 -19.54 1.31
C ARG A 128 15.03 -19.74 2.64
N PRO A 129 14.99 -20.96 3.21
CA PRO A 129 15.61 -21.23 4.51
C PRO A 129 17.13 -21.02 4.51
N GLU A 130 17.77 -21.01 3.36
CA GLU A 130 19.20 -20.76 3.18
C GLU A 130 19.57 -19.27 3.18
N LYS A 131 18.59 -18.35 3.13
CA LYS A 131 18.83 -16.89 3.12
C LYS A 131 18.35 -16.24 4.41
N THR A 132 19.07 -15.24 4.88
CA THR A 132 18.57 -14.33 5.94
C THR A 132 17.50 -13.38 5.37
N VAL A 133 16.69 -12.78 6.24
CA VAL A 133 15.65 -11.81 5.82
C VAL A 133 16.28 -10.62 5.06
N PRO A 134 17.40 -10.01 5.49
CA PRO A 134 18.06 -8.95 4.72
C PRO A 134 18.53 -9.41 3.33
N GLN A 135 18.98 -10.63 3.17
CA GLN A 135 19.39 -11.17 1.87
C GLN A 135 18.23 -11.34 0.87
N LEU A 136 16.99 -11.32 1.36
CA LEU A 136 15.77 -11.36 0.53
C LEU A 136 15.36 -9.96 0.07
N GLY A 137 15.93 -8.90 0.66
CA GLY A 137 15.63 -7.51 0.30
C GLY A 137 15.91 -7.20 -1.17
N GLY A 138 15.01 -6.45 -1.80
CA GLY A 138 15.04 -6.09 -3.22
C GLY A 138 14.13 -6.93 -4.09
N LEU A 139 14.31 -6.83 -5.41
CA LEU A 139 13.38 -7.36 -6.40
C LEU A 139 13.75 -8.81 -6.81
N LEU A 140 12.73 -9.69 -6.87
CA LEU A 140 12.80 -11.07 -7.39
C LEU A 140 13.91 -11.93 -6.76
N LYS A 141 14.09 -11.86 -5.44
CA LYS A 141 15.11 -12.65 -4.72
C LYS A 141 14.55 -13.91 -4.06
N VAL A 142 13.21 -14.04 -3.97
CA VAL A 142 12.54 -15.22 -3.45
C VAL A 142 12.45 -16.29 -4.53
N ARG A 143 11.77 -16.05 -5.63
CA ARG A 143 11.64 -16.92 -6.81
C ARG A 143 11.30 -18.38 -6.48
N ARG A 144 10.55 -18.61 -5.42
CA ARG A 144 10.04 -19.91 -4.98
C ARG A 144 8.60 -19.77 -4.53
N ARG A 145 7.86 -20.85 -4.59
CA ARG A 145 6.50 -20.89 -4.05
C ARG A 145 6.54 -20.69 -2.55
N VAL A 146 5.78 -19.71 -2.07
CA VAL A 146 5.57 -19.46 -0.64
C VAL A 146 4.33 -20.20 -0.15
N PRO A 147 4.15 -20.40 1.17
CA PRO A 147 2.88 -20.86 1.72
C PRO A 147 1.71 -20.00 1.21
N PRO A 148 0.51 -20.56 1.00
CA PRO A 148 -0.65 -19.79 0.60
C PRO A 148 -0.93 -18.64 1.58
N LEU A 149 -1.23 -17.45 1.04
CA LEU A 149 -1.59 -16.25 1.81
C LEU A 149 -3.05 -15.92 1.55
N ILE A 150 -3.84 -15.83 2.63
CA ILE A 150 -5.21 -15.33 2.66
C ILE A 150 -5.15 -13.99 3.39
N ALA A 151 -5.43 -12.90 2.70
CA ALA A 151 -5.28 -11.56 3.22
C ALA A 151 -6.64 -10.94 3.54
N VAL A 152 -6.79 -10.40 4.75
CA VAL A 152 -8.01 -9.75 5.23
C VAL A 152 -7.64 -8.34 5.71
N PRO A 153 -7.69 -7.33 4.82
CA PRO A 153 -7.37 -5.97 5.21
C PRO A 153 -8.41 -5.39 6.16
N THR A 154 -7.94 -4.72 7.21
CA THR A 154 -8.77 -3.97 8.16
C THR A 154 -8.63 -2.47 8.03
N THR A 155 -7.79 -2.02 7.09
CA THR A 155 -7.60 -0.62 6.68
C THR A 155 -7.74 -0.51 5.16
N ALA A 156 -8.28 0.60 4.68
CA ALA A 156 -8.42 0.89 3.27
C ALA A 156 -7.33 1.88 2.82
N GLY A 157 -6.10 1.41 2.61
CA GLY A 157 -4.97 2.28 2.34
C GLY A 157 -3.86 1.61 1.55
N THR A 158 -3.11 0.75 2.20
CA THR A 158 -1.88 0.16 1.66
C THR A 158 -2.09 -0.75 0.44
N GLY A 159 -3.28 -1.34 0.29
CA GLY A 159 -3.53 -2.34 -0.76
C GLY A 159 -2.60 -3.57 -0.67
N SER A 160 -1.95 -3.79 0.49
CA SER A 160 -0.93 -4.84 0.65
C SER A 160 -1.48 -6.24 0.35
N GLU A 161 -2.78 -6.45 0.44
CA GLU A 161 -3.47 -7.68 0.02
C GLU A 161 -3.32 -8.00 -1.47
N THR A 162 -2.86 -7.03 -2.30
CA THR A 162 -2.66 -7.20 -3.75
C THR A 162 -1.22 -7.10 -4.20
N THR A 163 -0.30 -6.67 -3.33
CA THR A 163 1.05 -6.25 -3.72
C THR A 163 2.08 -7.37 -3.70
N ILE A 164 3.13 -7.17 -4.51
CA ILE A 164 4.34 -8.00 -4.54
C ILE A 164 5.29 -7.72 -3.37
N ALA A 165 5.07 -6.64 -2.63
CA ALA A 165 6.02 -6.10 -1.68
C ALA A 165 5.67 -6.45 -0.23
N ALA A 166 6.70 -6.56 0.60
CA ALA A 166 6.65 -6.56 2.06
C ALA A 166 7.79 -5.67 2.57
N VAL A 167 7.45 -4.65 3.36
CA VAL A 167 8.45 -3.75 3.95
C VAL A 167 8.88 -4.28 5.30
N VAL A 168 10.19 -4.34 5.53
CA VAL A 168 10.80 -4.85 6.77
C VAL A 168 11.82 -3.84 7.27
N THR A 169 11.94 -3.73 8.58
CA THR A 169 12.90 -2.86 9.27
C THR A 169 14.05 -3.65 9.85
N ASP A 170 15.28 -3.23 9.56
CA ASP A 170 16.53 -3.76 10.15
C ASP A 170 17.25 -2.60 10.82
N GLY A 171 17.14 -2.51 12.15
CA GLY A 171 17.56 -1.34 12.91
C GLY A 171 16.85 -0.06 12.45
N HIS A 172 17.59 0.86 11.83
CA HIS A 172 17.03 2.11 11.25
C HIS A 172 16.79 2.05 9.74
N HIS A 173 17.08 0.90 9.12
CA HIS A 173 17.00 0.75 7.68
C HIS A 173 15.72 -0.01 7.28
N LYS A 174 14.84 0.65 6.51
CA LYS A 174 13.66 0.03 5.91
C LYS A 174 13.99 -0.40 4.49
N TYR A 175 13.58 -1.63 4.13
CA TYR A 175 13.71 -2.14 2.77
C TYR A 175 12.53 -3.01 2.41
N ALA A 176 12.24 -3.12 1.12
CA ALA A 176 11.19 -3.97 0.60
C ALA A 176 11.75 -5.32 0.10
N ILE A 177 11.07 -6.40 0.45
CA ILE A 177 11.18 -7.70 -0.22
C ILE A 177 10.08 -7.72 -1.27
N SER A 178 10.45 -7.77 -2.56
CA SER A 178 9.47 -7.65 -3.66
C SER A 178 9.59 -8.84 -4.60
N ASP A 179 8.52 -9.67 -4.65
CA ASP A 179 8.47 -10.83 -5.53
C ASP A 179 7.02 -11.21 -5.85
N LEU A 180 6.76 -11.64 -7.08
CA LEU A 180 5.42 -12.05 -7.54
C LEU A 180 4.79 -13.17 -6.71
N CYS A 181 5.61 -14.03 -6.10
CA CYS A 181 5.12 -15.10 -5.24
C CYS A 181 4.46 -14.58 -3.95
N LEU A 182 4.76 -13.33 -3.53
CA LEU A 182 4.21 -12.71 -2.32
C LEU A 182 2.81 -12.14 -2.49
N ILE A 183 2.31 -12.01 -3.72
CA ILE A 183 0.91 -11.63 -3.94
C ILE A 183 0.03 -12.67 -3.25
N PRO A 184 -0.88 -12.30 -2.34
CA PRO A 184 -1.81 -13.24 -1.72
C PRO A 184 -2.64 -14.00 -2.76
N ARG A 185 -3.08 -15.21 -2.43
CA ARG A 185 -3.97 -15.98 -3.31
C ARG A 185 -5.41 -15.50 -3.20
N TYR A 186 -5.79 -15.09 -2.00
CA TYR A 186 -7.14 -14.68 -1.65
C TYR A 186 -7.09 -13.37 -0.91
N ALA A 187 -8.06 -12.49 -1.18
CA ALA A 187 -8.33 -11.27 -0.43
C ALA A 187 -9.78 -11.31 0.05
N ILE A 188 -10.01 -11.03 1.32
CA ILE A 188 -11.33 -10.97 1.93
C ILE A 188 -11.57 -9.53 2.36
N LEU A 189 -12.47 -8.85 1.67
CA LEU A 189 -12.78 -7.43 1.89
C LEU A 189 -14.05 -7.31 2.72
N ASP A 190 -13.92 -7.45 4.03
CA ASP A 190 -15.04 -7.37 4.98
C ASP A 190 -15.12 -5.97 5.60
N PRO A 191 -16.10 -5.14 5.23
CA PRO A 191 -16.21 -3.78 5.74
C PRO A 191 -16.49 -3.71 7.25
N THR A 192 -17.05 -4.75 7.85
CA THR A 192 -17.34 -4.78 9.28
C THR A 192 -16.06 -4.66 10.12
N LEU A 193 -14.93 -5.17 9.62
CA LEU A 193 -13.63 -5.12 10.30
C LEU A 193 -13.00 -3.72 10.33
N SER A 194 -13.54 -2.77 9.58
CA SER A 194 -13.02 -1.39 9.48
C SER A 194 -13.93 -0.35 10.13
N THR A 195 -15.12 -0.70 10.61
CA THR A 195 -16.08 0.25 11.22
C THR A 195 -15.54 0.92 12.48
N GLY A 196 -14.69 0.23 13.24
CA GLY A 196 -14.06 0.76 14.46
C GLY A 196 -12.79 1.59 14.23
N LEU A 197 -12.44 1.92 12.97
CA LEU A 197 -11.27 2.75 12.70
C LEU A 197 -11.53 4.22 13.07
N PRO A 198 -10.60 4.87 13.80
CA PRO A 198 -10.70 6.30 14.08
C PRO A 198 -10.75 7.11 12.78
N PRO A 199 -11.48 8.27 12.76
CA PRO A 199 -11.53 9.15 11.59
C PRO A 199 -10.15 9.54 11.04
N ARG A 200 -9.21 9.86 11.92
CA ARG A 200 -7.83 10.17 11.54
C ARG A 200 -7.18 9.05 10.72
N ILE A 201 -7.29 7.80 11.19
CA ILE A 201 -6.72 6.65 10.47
C ILE A 201 -7.45 6.43 9.13
N THR A 202 -8.77 6.64 9.09
CA THR A 202 -9.56 6.58 7.86
C THR A 202 -9.05 7.60 6.83
N ALA A 203 -8.82 8.86 7.25
CA ALA A 203 -8.28 9.91 6.37
C ALA A 203 -6.87 9.56 5.87
N GLU A 204 -5.96 9.23 6.79
CA GLU A 204 -4.56 8.93 6.47
C GLU A 204 -4.47 7.74 5.49
N THR A 205 -5.18 6.65 5.77
CA THR A 205 -5.13 5.46 4.89
C THR A 205 -5.84 5.68 3.57
N GLY A 206 -6.99 6.38 3.56
CA GLY A 206 -7.69 6.69 2.32
C GLY A 206 -6.90 7.61 1.39
N MET A 207 -6.18 8.59 1.95
CA MET A 207 -5.27 9.44 1.18
C MET A 207 -4.04 8.68 0.67
N ASP A 208 -3.57 7.68 1.41
CA ASP A 208 -2.54 6.74 0.96
C ASP A 208 -3.02 5.96 -0.29
N ALA A 209 -4.23 5.40 -0.22
CA ALA A 209 -4.84 4.73 -1.37
C ALA A 209 -5.00 5.67 -2.59
N LEU A 210 -5.40 6.93 -2.36
CA LEU A 210 -5.47 7.94 -3.42
C LEU A 210 -4.09 8.20 -4.03
N THR A 211 -3.06 8.33 -3.21
CA THR A 211 -1.69 8.54 -3.68
C THR A 211 -1.20 7.36 -4.52
N HIS A 212 -1.44 6.13 -4.06
CA HIS A 212 -1.16 4.92 -4.84
C HIS A 212 -1.85 4.91 -6.20
N ALA A 213 -3.16 5.22 -6.23
CA ALA A 213 -3.93 5.27 -7.48
C ALA A 213 -3.40 6.35 -8.45
N VAL A 214 -3.14 7.56 -7.93
CA VAL A 214 -2.65 8.68 -8.75
C VAL A 214 -1.24 8.41 -9.27
N GLU A 215 -0.30 7.93 -8.45
CA GLU A 215 1.05 7.60 -8.90
C GLU A 215 1.04 6.47 -9.92
N ALA A 216 0.25 5.41 -9.68
CA ALA A 216 0.07 4.34 -10.65
C ALA A 216 -0.49 4.87 -11.98
N TYR A 217 -1.49 5.75 -11.94
CA TYR A 217 -2.07 6.35 -13.14
C TYR A 217 -1.06 7.22 -13.90
N LEU A 218 -0.24 7.97 -13.19
CA LEU A 218 0.80 8.85 -13.76
C LEU A 218 2.03 8.09 -14.27
N SER A 219 2.19 6.82 -13.94
CA SER A 219 3.31 5.99 -14.40
C SER A 219 3.48 6.01 -15.91
N ARG A 220 4.71 6.29 -16.40
CA ARG A 220 4.93 6.49 -17.83
C ARG A 220 5.01 5.22 -18.67
N PHE A 221 5.68 4.19 -18.16
CA PHE A 221 6.04 3.00 -18.94
C PHE A 221 5.42 1.71 -18.42
N TYR A 222 5.11 1.63 -17.10
CA TYR A 222 4.66 0.36 -16.49
C TYR A 222 3.15 0.19 -16.54
N ASN A 223 2.41 1.21 -16.94
CA ASN A 223 0.97 1.16 -17.09
C ASN A 223 0.50 0.24 -18.22
N THR A 224 -0.63 -0.41 -17.94
CA THR A 224 -1.43 -1.15 -18.92
C THR A 224 -2.85 -0.57 -18.96
N GLY A 225 -3.67 -0.98 -19.92
CA GLY A 225 -5.08 -0.60 -19.92
C GLY A 225 -5.79 -0.99 -18.60
N MET A 226 -5.48 -2.19 -18.09
CA MET A 226 -6.05 -2.68 -16.82
C MET A 226 -5.60 -1.83 -15.62
N THR A 227 -4.30 -1.55 -15.48
CA THR A 227 -3.81 -0.76 -14.33
C THR A 227 -4.34 0.66 -14.34
N ARG A 228 -4.53 1.26 -15.52
CA ARG A 228 -5.18 2.57 -15.63
C ARG A 228 -6.64 2.54 -15.20
N ALA A 229 -7.41 1.57 -15.70
CA ALA A 229 -8.81 1.43 -15.34
C ALA A 229 -9.00 1.20 -13.83
N LEU A 230 -8.14 0.39 -13.20
CA LEU A 230 -8.16 0.18 -11.75
C LEU A 230 -7.82 1.48 -10.98
N ALA A 231 -6.82 2.22 -11.42
CA ALA A 231 -6.45 3.50 -10.80
C ALA A 231 -7.56 4.55 -10.95
N GLU A 232 -8.20 4.64 -12.12
CA GLU A 232 -9.35 5.51 -12.36
C GLU A 232 -10.53 5.14 -11.45
N SER A 233 -10.88 3.84 -11.37
CA SER A 233 -11.93 3.32 -10.47
C SER A 233 -11.62 3.70 -9.01
N ALA A 234 -10.40 3.50 -8.55
CA ALA A 234 -9.98 3.85 -7.20
C ALA A 234 -10.10 5.34 -6.91
N VAL A 235 -9.63 6.20 -7.83
CA VAL A 235 -9.74 7.66 -7.68
C VAL A 235 -11.21 8.09 -7.55
N VAL A 236 -12.08 7.63 -8.45
CA VAL A 236 -13.51 7.99 -8.42
C VAL A 236 -14.16 7.53 -7.11
N ALA A 237 -13.92 6.29 -6.69
CA ALA A 237 -14.50 5.75 -5.47
C ALA A 237 -13.99 6.49 -4.21
N ILE A 238 -12.68 6.83 -4.14
CA ILE A 238 -12.11 7.54 -2.99
C ILE A 238 -12.74 8.94 -2.87
N PHE A 239 -12.84 9.69 -3.96
CA PHE A 239 -13.50 11.02 -3.94
C PHE A 239 -14.99 10.94 -3.57
N ALA A 240 -15.68 9.86 -3.90
CA ALA A 240 -17.09 9.69 -3.56
C ALA A 240 -17.33 9.25 -2.09
N HIS A 241 -16.40 8.47 -1.51
CA HIS A 241 -16.68 7.72 -0.28
C HIS A 241 -15.75 8.07 0.91
N LEU A 242 -14.52 8.57 0.69
CA LEU A 242 -13.56 8.77 1.78
C LEU A 242 -14.04 9.73 2.85
N GLU A 243 -14.53 10.91 2.48
CA GLU A 243 -15.05 11.87 3.45
C GLU A 243 -16.29 11.38 4.17
N ARG A 244 -17.13 10.56 3.52
CA ARG A 244 -18.30 9.96 4.14
C ARG A 244 -17.87 8.92 5.17
N ALA A 245 -16.94 8.03 4.81
CA ALA A 245 -16.34 7.07 5.75
C ALA A 245 -15.58 7.73 6.91
N TYR A 246 -14.99 8.92 6.67
CA TYR A 246 -14.34 9.73 7.71
C TYR A 246 -15.36 10.29 8.71
N ARG A 247 -16.52 10.79 8.23
CA ARG A 247 -17.57 11.39 9.07
C ARG A 247 -18.40 10.33 9.79
N ASP A 248 -18.74 9.27 9.08
CA ASP A 248 -19.50 8.13 9.59
C ASP A 248 -18.74 6.83 9.38
N GLY A 249 -17.94 6.48 10.39
CA GLY A 249 -17.16 5.25 10.37
C GLY A 249 -17.99 3.97 10.41
N ALA A 250 -19.28 4.04 10.75
CA ALA A 250 -20.19 2.89 10.81
C ALA A 250 -20.86 2.58 9.46
N SER A 251 -20.77 3.49 8.47
CA SER A 251 -21.32 3.28 7.13
C SER A 251 -20.64 2.10 6.42
N LEU A 252 -21.28 0.95 6.39
CA LEU A 252 -20.75 -0.25 5.73
C LEU A 252 -20.55 -0.06 4.23
N ASP A 253 -21.42 0.68 3.58
CA ASP A 253 -21.32 0.96 2.14
C ASP A 253 -20.07 1.77 1.82
N ASP A 254 -19.79 2.83 2.60
CA ASP A 254 -18.61 3.66 2.39
C ASP A 254 -17.32 2.89 2.77
N ARG A 255 -17.35 2.07 3.84
CA ARG A 255 -16.24 1.18 4.20
C ARG A 255 -15.96 0.15 3.11
N ALA A 256 -17.00 -0.48 2.55
CA ALA A 256 -16.87 -1.44 1.45
C ALA A 256 -16.27 -0.79 0.20
N ALA A 257 -16.78 0.39 -0.18
CA ALA A 257 -16.26 1.14 -1.31
C ALA A 257 -14.78 1.52 -1.11
N MET A 258 -14.39 1.96 0.08
CA MET A 258 -12.99 2.29 0.40
C MET A 258 -12.07 1.07 0.38
N LEU A 259 -12.50 -0.09 0.91
CA LEU A 259 -11.73 -1.34 0.82
C LEU A 259 -11.52 -1.77 -0.63
N GLN A 260 -12.57 -1.70 -1.47
CA GLN A 260 -12.46 -2.00 -2.89
C GLN A 260 -11.53 -1.00 -3.61
N ALA A 261 -11.63 0.29 -3.30
CA ALA A 261 -10.76 1.31 -3.86
C ALA A 261 -9.28 1.10 -3.50
N SER A 262 -9.00 0.76 -2.24
CA SER A 262 -7.65 0.39 -1.78
C SER A 262 -7.11 -0.85 -2.51
N PHE A 263 -7.95 -1.87 -2.67
CA PHE A 263 -7.62 -3.08 -3.44
C PHE A 263 -7.29 -2.73 -4.90
N ASP A 264 -8.10 -1.89 -5.56
CA ASP A 264 -7.90 -1.49 -6.94
C ASP A 264 -6.63 -0.64 -7.10
N ALA A 265 -6.40 0.31 -6.20
CA ALA A 265 -5.17 1.10 -6.15
C ALA A 265 -3.93 0.20 -5.96
N GLY A 266 -4.01 -0.76 -5.03
CA GLY A 266 -2.97 -1.75 -4.77
C GLY A 266 -2.66 -2.62 -5.99
N ALA A 267 -3.69 -3.13 -6.66
CA ALA A 267 -3.56 -3.91 -7.89
C ALA A 267 -3.01 -3.08 -9.07
N ALA A 268 -3.26 -1.78 -9.08
CA ALA A 268 -2.69 -0.87 -10.08
C ALA A 268 -1.21 -0.63 -9.82
N PHE A 269 -0.85 -0.16 -8.61
CA PHE A 269 0.53 0.26 -8.34
C PHE A 269 1.50 -0.92 -8.19
N THR A 270 1.06 -2.09 -7.78
CA THR A 270 1.96 -3.26 -7.68
C THR A 270 2.67 -3.55 -9.01
N ARG A 271 2.05 -3.18 -10.13
CA ARG A 271 2.64 -3.28 -11.47
C ARG A 271 3.13 -1.94 -12.00
N ALA A 272 2.36 -0.87 -11.80
CA ALA A 272 2.67 0.47 -12.33
C ALA A 272 3.75 1.20 -11.51
N SER A 273 4.10 0.68 -10.35
CA SER A 273 5.01 1.28 -9.36
C SER A 273 4.41 2.51 -8.66
N VAL A 274 5.05 2.90 -7.59
CA VAL A 274 4.86 4.19 -6.90
C VAL A 274 5.79 5.25 -7.52
N GLY A 275 5.85 6.44 -6.95
CA GLY A 275 6.60 7.55 -7.52
C GLY A 275 7.32 8.45 -6.49
N ASN A 276 7.50 9.71 -6.85
CA ASN A 276 8.29 10.67 -6.05
C ASN A 276 7.64 11.00 -4.69
N MET A 277 6.30 10.87 -4.57
CA MET A 277 5.60 11.09 -3.30
C MET A 277 6.03 10.04 -2.30
N HIS A 278 5.96 8.77 -2.67
CA HIS A 278 6.38 7.66 -1.83
C HIS A 278 7.87 7.72 -1.49
N ALA A 279 8.74 8.09 -2.45
CA ALA A 279 10.17 8.25 -2.20
C ALA A 279 10.45 9.27 -1.08
N ILE A 280 9.69 10.38 -1.01
CA ILE A 280 9.80 11.34 0.07
C ILE A 280 9.15 10.81 1.35
N ALA A 281 7.95 10.22 1.26
CA ALA A 281 7.21 9.70 2.41
C ALA A 281 8.00 8.65 3.20
N HIS A 282 8.75 7.79 2.52
CA HIS A 282 9.61 6.80 3.16
C HIS A 282 10.72 7.44 4.00
N THR A 283 11.30 8.57 3.55
CA THR A 283 12.30 9.29 4.34
C THR A 283 11.70 9.90 5.61
N LEU A 284 10.47 10.42 5.52
CA LEU A 284 9.72 10.97 6.64
C LEU A 284 9.37 9.91 7.68
N GLY A 285 8.92 8.75 7.21
CA GLY A 285 8.67 7.61 8.08
C GLY A 285 9.94 7.11 8.77
N GLY A 286 11.06 7.03 8.03
CA GLY A 286 12.35 6.55 8.55
C GLY A 286 12.99 7.47 9.58
N LEU A 287 12.97 8.79 9.35
CA LEU A 287 13.64 9.77 10.22
C LEU A 287 12.77 10.23 11.40
N TYR A 288 11.49 10.41 11.17
CA TYR A 288 10.61 11.08 12.15
C TYR A 288 9.44 10.22 12.61
N GLY A 289 9.28 9.01 12.07
CA GLY A 289 8.14 8.16 12.40
C GLY A 289 6.78 8.75 11.94
N VAL A 290 6.79 9.63 10.93
CA VAL A 290 5.54 10.20 10.39
C VAL A 290 4.69 9.06 9.83
N PRO A 291 3.38 8.98 10.19
CA PRO A 291 2.49 8.01 9.59
C PRO A 291 2.51 8.10 8.06
N HIS A 292 2.68 6.95 7.40
CA HIS A 292 2.90 6.89 5.95
C HIS A 292 1.79 7.59 5.15
N GLY A 293 0.53 7.32 5.48
CA GLY A 293 -0.61 7.95 4.81
C GLY A 293 -0.70 9.45 5.06
N LEU A 294 -0.29 9.93 6.25
CA LEU A 294 -0.21 11.36 6.53
C LEU A 294 0.86 12.03 5.65
N ALA A 295 2.05 11.43 5.56
CA ALA A 295 3.11 11.94 4.69
C ALA A 295 2.63 12.03 3.23
N ASN A 296 2.02 10.98 2.71
CA ASN A 296 1.47 10.95 1.36
C ASN A 296 0.36 11.98 1.15
N ALA A 297 -0.55 12.17 2.10
CA ALA A 297 -1.63 13.15 2.02
C ALA A 297 -1.12 14.60 1.86
N VAL A 298 -0.05 14.95 2.60
CA VAL A 298 0.58 16.29 2.50
C VAL A 298 1.38 16.43 1.21
N LEU A 299 2.12 15.40 0.81
CA LEU A 299 3.00 15.43 -0.35
C LEU A 299 2.26 15.39 -1.69
N LEU A 300 1.11 14.72 -1.75
CA LEU A 300 0.37 14.50 -3.00
C LEU A 300 0.11 15.81 -3.78
N PRO A 301 -0.55 16.82 -3.23
CA PRO A 301 -0.79 18.06 -3.98
C PRO A 301 0.50 18.79 -4.34
N LEU A 302 1.53 18.76 -3.48
CA LEU A 302 2.80 19.47 -3.68
C LEU A 302 3.58 18.90 -4.87
N VAL A 303 3.68 17.58 -4.96
CA VAL A 303 4.40 16.90 -6.05
C VAL A 303 3.63 17.00 -7.35
N LEU A 304 2.28 16.93 -7.33
CA LEU A 304 1.46 17.13 -8.53
C LEU A 304 1.62 18.52 -9.12
N GLU A 305 1.66 19.56 -8.28
CA GLU A 305 1.97 20.92 -8.71
C GLU A 305 3.38 21.03 -9.31
N ASP A 306 4.38 20.41 -8.67
CA ASP A 306 5.76 20.44 -9.16
C ASP A 306 5.93 19.66 -10.48
N TYR A 307 5.14 18.63 -10.75
CA TYR A 307 5.12 17.97 -12.06
C TYR A 307 4.64 18.90 -13.18
N GLY A 308 3.73 19.83 -12.88
CA GLY A 308 3.25 20.86 -13.81
C GLY A 308 2.75 20.25 -15.12
N ALA A 309 3.12 20.88 -16.23
CA ALA A 309 2.69 20.50 -17.58
C ALA A 309 2.95 19.02 -17.94
N ALA A 310 3.92 18.36 -17.30
CA ALA A 310 4.20 16.95 -17.55
C ALA A 310 3.09 16.02 -17.07
N ALA A 311 2.25 16.48 -16.12
CA ALA A 311 1.15 15.71 -15.57
C ALA A 311 -0.24 16.22 -16.02
N TYR A 312 -0.36 17.44 -16.53
CA TYR A 312 -1.63 18.09 -16.83
C TYR A 312 -2.61 17.26 -17.69
N PRO A 313 -2.21 16.63 -18.80
CA PRO A 313 -3.16 15.85 -19.60
C PRO A 313 -3.82 14.71 -18.81
N ARG A 314 -3.03 14.01 -17.99
CA ARG A 314 -3.52 12.89 -17.17
C ARG A 314 -4.36 13.35 -15.99
N LEU A 315 -3.96 14.42 -15.31
CA LEU A 315 -4.72 15.01 -14.21
C LEU A 315 -6.04 15.63 -14.70
N ALA A 316 -6.04 16.26 -15.89
CA ALA A 316 -7.25 16.77 -16.53
C ALA A 316 -8.25 15.67 -16.86
N HIS A 317 -7.78 14.48 -17.24
CA HIS A 317 -8.63 13.31 -17.44
C HIS A 317 -9.27 12.87 -16.12
N LEU A 318 -8.48 12.73 -15.04
CA LEU A 318 -9.02 12.40 -13.70
C LEU A 318 -10.01 13.46 -13.22
N ALA A 319 -9.72 14.75 -13.44
CA ALA A 319 -10.67 15.85 -13.16
C ALA A 319 -11.99 15.66 -13.90
N GLY A 320 -11.94 15.27 -15.17
CA GLY A 320 -13.11 14.98 -15.99
C GLY A 320 -13.96 13.84 -15.44
N LEU A 321 -13.34 12.76 -14.94
CA LEU A 321 -14.06 11.64 -14.29
C LEU A 321 -14.81 12.09 -13.02
N LEU A 322 -14.30 13.09 -12.33
CA LEU A 322 -14.91 13.69 -11.13
C LEU A 322 -15.90 14.83 -11.46
N GLY A 323 -16.09 15.17 -12.74
CA GLY A 323 -16.97 16.27 -13.17
C GLY A 323 -16.41 17.66 -12.87
N LEU A 324 -15.12 17.80 -12.53
CA LEU A 324 -14.47 19.07 -12.26
C LEU A 324 -14.32 19.90 -13.55
N LYS A 325 -14.61 21.18 -13.48
CA LYS A 325 -14.66 22.08 -14.63
C LYS A 325 -13.32 22.78 -14.88
N GLY A 326 -13.11 23.20 -16.12
CA GLY A 326 -11.97 23.98 -16.60
C GLY A 326 -11.90 23.97 -18.13
N ASP A 327 -11.52 25.09 -18.72
CA ASP A 327 -11.51 25.26 -20.18
C ASP A 327 -10.32 24.61 -20.87
N THR A 328 -9.23 24.40 -20.12
CA THR A 328 -7.98 23.80 -20.62
C THR A 328 -7.60 22.60 -19.78
N GLU A 329 -6.66 21.77 -20.28
CA GLU A 329 -6.06 20.69 -19.49
C GLU A 329 -5.39 21.22 -18.21
N GLU A 330 -4.72 22.36 -18.31
CA GLU A 330 -4.06 22.99 -17.16
C GLU A 330 -5.08 23.39 -16.07
N THR A 331 -6.15 24.07 -16.47
CA THR A 331 -7.19 24.51 -15.49
C THR A 331 -7.90 23.34 -14.85
N ARG A 332 -8.21 22.26 -15.60
CA ARG A 332 -8.77 21.02 -15.04
C ARG A 332 -7.78 20.30 -14.10
N ALA A 333 -6.51 20.21 -14.50
CA ALA A 333 -5.47 19.63 -13.66
C ALA A 333 -5.31 20.38 -12.34
N LYS A 334 -5.30 21.71 -12.38
CA LYS A 334 -5.25 22.56 -11.18
C LYS A 334 -6.51 22.40 -10.32
N ALA A 335 -7.69 22.24 -10.94
CA ALA A 335 -8.94 21.96 -10.22
C ALA A 335 -8.87 20.61 -9.47
N PHE A 336 -8.28 19.56 -10.09
CA PHE A 336 -8.06 18.28 -9.43
C PHE A 336 -7.14 18.40 -8.21
N ILE A 337 -6.03 19.13 -8.35
CA ILE A 337 -5.09 19.37 -7.23
C ILE A 337 -5.74 20.19 -6.12
N ALA A 338 -6.51 21.21 -6.49
CA ALA A 338 -7.25 22.04 -5.52
C ALA A 338 -8.28 21.22 -4.74
N GLU A 339 -8.97 20.28 -5.40
CA GLU A 339 -9.95 19.41 -4.74
C GLU A 339 -9.27 18.43 -3.76
N ILE A 340 -8.07 17.90 -4.07
CA ILE A 340 -7.27 17.13 -3.12
C ILE A 340 -6.95 17.95 -1.87
N ARG A 341 -6.52 19.21 -2.03
CA ARG A 341 -6.24 20.12 -0.89
C ARG A 341 -7.50 20.39 -0.07
N ALA A 342 -8.62 20.64 -0.75
CA ALA A 342 -9.90 20.88 -0.10
C ALA A 342 -10.36 19.65 0.69
N MET A 343 -10.22 18.46 0.13
CA MET A 343 -10.53 17.19 0.80
C MET A 343 -9.63 16.97 2.03
N ASN A 344 -8.32 17.21 1.93
CA ASN A 344 -7.41 17.18 3.07
C ASN A 344 -7.86 18.12 4.19
N ALA A 345 -8.19 19.38 3.85
CA ALA A 345 -8.65 20.37 4.83
C ALA A 345 -9.96 19.94 5.51
N ARG A 346 -10.94 19.39 4.76
CA ARG A 346 -12.21 18.89 5.33
C ARG A 346 -12.04 17.69 6.26
N MET A 347 -10.93 16.94 6.11
CA MET A 347 -10.59 15.80 6.98
C MET A 347 -9.54 16.16 8.05
N ASN A 348 -9.22 17.44 8.25
CA ASN A 348 -8.24 17.93 9.20
C ASN A 348 -6.82 17.34 8.98
N VAL A 349 -6.46 17.03 7.75
CA VAL A 349 -5.09 16.69 7.37
C VAL A 349 -4.29 18.00 7.28
N PRO A 350 -3.13 18.12 7.94
CA PRO A 350 -2.33 19.33 7.90
C PRO A 350 -1.79 19.61 6.48
N ASP A 351 -1.54 20.87 6.18
CA ASP A 351 -0.96 21.33 4.90
C ASP A 351 0.57 21.27 4.88
N ARG A 352 1.19 21.00 6.04
CA ARG A 352 2.64 20.93 6.24
C ARG A 352 3.03 19.90 7.31
N LEU A 353 4.33 19.63 7.38
CA LEU A 353 4.94 18.72 8.34
C LEU A 353 5.99 19.46 9.18
N ASP A 354 5.59 19.97 10.34
CA ASP A 354 6.43 20.77 11.24
C ASP A 354 7.63 19.99 11.83
N CYS A 355 7.64 18.66 11.72
CA CYS A 355 8.74 17.81 12.20
C CYS A 355 9.99 17.87 11.32
N ILE A 356 9.91 18.36 10.09
CA ILE A 356 11.04 18.39 9.15
C ILE A 356 12.05 19.46 9.60
N ARG A 357 13.30 19.06 9.84
CA ARG A 357 14.40 19.95 10.19
C ARG A 357 15.19 20.33 8.95
N ASP A 358 15.65 21.60 8.89
CA ASP A 358 16.43 22.12 7.75
C ASP A 358 17.69 21.30 7.48
N GLU A 359 18.39 20.88 8.54
CA GLU A 359 19.62 20.10 8.44
C GLU A 359 19.42 18.70 7.82
N ASP A 360 18.22 18.13 7.90
CA ASP A 360 17.92 16.79 7.38
C ASP A 360 17.48 16.81 5.90
N ILE A 361 17.05 17.96 5.37
CA ILE A 361 16.55 18.06 3.99
C ILE A 361 17.53 17.51 2.96
N PRO A 362 18.87 17.82 3.01
CA PRO A 362 19.81 17.25 2.05
C PRO A 362 19.93 15.72 2.14
N LEU A 363 19.84 15.14 3.33
CA LEU A 363 19.87 13.70 3.55
C LEU A 363 18.63 13.03 2.98
N MET A 364 17.44 13.57 3.30
CA MET A 364 16.15 13.10 2.80
C MET A 364 16.10 13.15 1.28
N ALA A 365 16.52 14.26 0.67
CA ALA A 365 16.56 14.44 -0.77
C ALA A 365 17.45 13.40 -1.46
N ARG A 366 18.61 13.10 -0.87
CA ARG A 366 19.52 12.06 -1.35
C ARG A 366 18.89 10.68 -1.29
N TRP A 367 18.27 10.31 -0.17
CA TRP A 367 17.62 9.01 -0.01
C TRP A 367 16.45 8.85 -0.97
N ALA A 368 15.60 9.87 -1.09
CA ALA A 368 14.49 9.87 -2.05
C ALA A 368 14.99 9.72 -3.51
N ALA A 369 16.07 10.42 -3.86
CA ALA A 369 16.67 10.31 -5.20
C ALA A 369 17.28 8.93 -5.47
N GLN A 370 17.90 8.31 -4.49
CA GLN A 370 18.45 6.95 -4.58
C GLN A 370 17.36 5.89 -4.73
N GLU A 371 16.26 6.05 -4.02
CA GLU A 371 15.12 5.15 -4.09
C GLU A 371 14.38 5.27 -5.44
N ALA A 372 14.06 6.51 -5.86
CA ALA A 372 13.28 6.73 -7.05
C ALA A 372 14.02 6.40 -8.35
N ASN A 373 15.34 6.65 -8.39
CA ASN A 373 16.12 6.57 -9.62
C ASN A 373 17.00 5.32 -9.69
N PRO A 374 17.00 4.61 -10.82
CA PRO A 374 16.26 4.84 -12.06
C PRO A 374 14.87 4.21 -12.12
N VAL A 375 14.38 3.63 -11.03
CA VAL A 375 13.32 2.60 -11.00
C VAL A 375 11.93 3.18 -11.20
N TYR A 376 11.62 4.33 -10.59
CA TYR A 376 10.25 4.85 -10.58
C TYR A 376 9.87 5.54 -11.90
N PRO A 377 8.78 5.10 -12.57
CA PRO A 377 8.38 5.57 -13.89
C PRO A 377 7.58 6.87 -13.84
N VAL A 378 8.07 7.85 -13.12
CA VAL A 378 7.44 9.14 -12.83
C VAL A 378 7.32 10.06 -14.04
N PRO A 379 6.36 11.02 -14.07
CA PRO A 379 6.27 12.04 -15.12
C PRO A 379 7.55 12.84 -15.26
N VAL A 380 8.13 13.27 -14.14
CA VAL A 380 9.37 14.06 -14.07
C VAL A 380 10.35 13.37 -13.14
N ILE A 381 11.54 13.03 -13.66
CA ILE A 381 12.62 12.48 -12.84
C ILE A 381 13.20 13.63 -12.01
N TYR A 382 13.25 13.41 -10.68
CA TYR A 382 13.82 14.36 -9.75
C TYR A 382 15.28 14.04 -9.46
N ASP A 383 16.10 15.07 -9.44
CA ASP A 383 17.41 15.08 -8.80
C ASP A 383 17.30 15.46 -7.31
N GLU A 384 18.40 15.38 -6.58
CA GLU A 384 18.44 15.74 -5.15
C GLU A 384 17.96 17.18 -4.91
N ALA A 385 18.31 18.13 -5.79
CA ALA A 385 17.93 19.53 -5.65
C ALA A 385 16.40 19.72 -5.79
N ARG A 386 15.76 18.97 -6.69
CA ARG A 386 14.30 19.04 -6.87
C ARG A 386 13.56 18.34 -5.72
N PHE A 387 14.05 17.21 -5.25
CA PHE A 387 13.52 16.59 -4.02
C PHE A 387 13.62 17.55 -2.83
N ALA A 388 14.77 18.19 -2.63
CA ALA A 388 14.96 19.15 -1.52
C ALA A 388 13.94 20.29 -1.56
N ARG A 389 13.68 20.88 -2.75
CA ARG A 389 12.66 21.95 -2.89
C ARG A 389 11.27 21.49 -2.50
N VAL A 390 10.85 20.27 -2.87
CA VAL A 390 9.53 19.75 -2.51
C VAL A 390 9.46 19.46 -1.01
N ILE A 391 10.51 18.90 -0.42
CA ILE A 391 10.59 18.64 1.02
C ILE A 391 10.51 19.96 1.81
N GLU A 392 11.22 20.99 1.34
CA GLU A 392 11.16 22.34 1.95
C GLU A 392 9.74 22.94 1.89
N ARG A 393 9.03 22.77 0.78
CA ARG A 393 7.62 23.18 0.66
C ARG A 393 6.73 22.39 1.64
N ALA A 394 6.94 21.10 1.80
CA ALA A 394 6.20 20.27 2.75
C ALA A 394 6.42 20.70 4.21
N ARG A 395 7.58 21.27 4.54
CA ARG A 395 7.88 21.85 5.84
C ARG A 395 7.20 23.21 6.07
N ARG A 396 7.20 24.08 5.06
CA ARG A 396 6.72 25.47 5.21
C ARG A 396 5.21 25.62 5.11
N GLY A 397 4.53 24.69 4.45
CA GLY A 397 3.17 24.87 3.99
C GLY A 397 3.11 25.71 2.70
N VAL A 398 1.92 25.88 2.16
CA VAL A 398 1.64 26.62 0.91
C VAL A 398 1.03 27.97 1.24
#